data_3c5d764b2138123dc7bffc35b4ac8aa0
#
_entry.id   3c5d764b2138123dc7bffc35b4ac8aa0
#
_cell.length_a   1.000
_cell.length_b   1.000
_cell.length_c   1.000
_cell.angle_alpha   90.00
_cell.angle_beta   90.00
_cell.angle_gamma   90.00
#
_symmetry.space_group_name_H-M   'P 1'
#
loop_
_entity.id
_entity.type
_entity.pdbx_description
1 polymer ?
#
loop_
_entity_poly.entity_id
_entity_poly.type
_entity_poly.pdbx_seq_one_letter_code
_entity_poly.pdbx_strand_id
1 'polypeptide(L)'
;MSAREGAAPVVVAEGLGRRFGQLDAVRDLSLEIEDRQIFGFLGPNGAGKTTTIKMLCGLLRPTGGHARVVGFDVTSQHAQIKRHTGYMAQTFSLYPDLTVEENFRFFAGVYGVYGRAAAHRMDELFAQIELDELRGLQAGRLSGGMKQRLGLACALVHRPRLVFLDEPTAGVDPAQRQRVWNFLYALCDAGTALFVTTHYLDEAERCHAVGFMLDGRLIARGTPASMRGQLQDRVVGVEARQAVDAMRALRGVPGVDDVTIHGHELRVFFARPVDAGTVAESLRVAATRAGAPLGRVYPLAPTLEDLFMTYSRRGTAAR
;
A
#
# COMPACT_ATOMS: atom_id res chain seq x y z
N MET A 1 -14.03 17.52 8.98
CA MET A 1 -12.89 16.84 9.61
C MET A 1 -11.79 17.88 9.80
N SER A 2 -11.58 18.29 11.03
CA SER A 2 -10.60 19.33 11.38
C SER A 2 -9.18 18.82 11.11
N ALA A 3 -8.37 19.58 10.40
CA ALA A 3 -6.94 19.37 10.26
C ALA A 3 -6.33 19.32 11.67
N ARG A 4 -5.68 18.20 12.01
CA ARG A 4 -4.94 18.05 13.27
C ARG A 4 -3.64 18.84 13.12
N GLU A 5 -3.68 20.12 13.45
CA GLU A 5 -2.50 20.99 13.54
C GLU A 5 -1.59 20.50 14.67
N GLY A 6 -0.32 20.22 14.39
CA GLY A 6 0.77 20.34 15.35
C GLY A 6 1.60 19.13 15.74
N ALA A 7 1.35 17.90 15.25
CA ALA A 7 2.28 16.79 15.52
C ALA A 7 3.34 16.69 14.39
N ALA A 8 4.63 16.64 14.80
CA ALA A 8 5.71 16.44 13.83
C ALA A 8 5.55 15.08 13.11
N PRO A 9 5.84 15.01 11.79
CA PRO A 9 5.71 13.79 11.01
C PRO A 9 6.57 12.66 11.59
N VAL A 10 6.06 11.43 11.53
CA VAL A 10 6.77 10.24 12.04
C VAL A 10 7.82 9.72 11.07
N VAL A 11 7.69 10.03 9.79
CA VAL A 11 8.70 9.76 8.76
C VAL A 11 8.91 10.99 7.92
N VAL A 12 10.17 11.36 7.72
CA VAL A 12 10.60 12.38 6.75
C VAL A 12 11.75 11.78 5.96
N ALA A 13 11.60 11.68 4.64
CA ALA A 13 12.65 11.22 3.73
C ALA A 13 12.85 12.24 2.62
N GLU A 14 14.09 12.56 2.29
CA GLU A 14 14.49 13.55 1.29
C GLU A 14 15.53 12.94 0.37
N GLY A 15 15.19 12.77 -0.90
CA GLY A 15 16.06 12.22 -1.92
C GLY A 15 16.58 10.81 -1.61
N LEU A 16 15.85 10.03 -0.79
CA LEU A 16 16.31 8.74 -0.30
C LEU A 16 16.54 7.78 -1.47
N GLY A 17 17.73 7.17 -1.54
CA GLY A 17 18.11 6.27 -2.61
C GLY A 17 18.84 5.02 -2.15
N ARG A 18 18.66 3.93 -2.90
CA ARG A 18 19.42 2.68 -2.70
C ARG A 18 19.79 2.04 -4.02
N ARG A 19 21.10 1.81 -4.19
CA ARG A 19 21.68 1.09 -5.34
C ARG A 19 22.28 -0.23 -4.87
N PHE A 20 22.08 -1.28 -5.66
CA PHE A 20 22.71 -2.59 -5.53
C PHE A 20 23.46 -2.90 -6.84
N GLY A 21 24.78 -2.76 -6.81
CA GLY A 21 25.57 -2.84 -8.04
C GLY A 21 25.09 -1.82 -9.08
N GLN A 22 24.58 -2.30 -10.21
CA GLN A 22 24.03 -1.47 -11.28
C GLN A 22 22.52 -1.18 -11.14
N LEU A 23 21.84 -1.83 -10.18
CA LEU A 23 20.41 -1.68 -10.00
C LEU A 23 20.11 -0.56 -8.99
N ASP A 24 19.44 0.50 -9.44
CA ASP A 24 18.85 1.51 -8.57
C ASP A 24 17.49 1.02 -8.08
N ALA A 25 17.45 0.40 -6.92
CA ALA A 25 16.22 -0.15 -6.35
C ALA A 25 15.29 0.92 -5.79
N VAL A 26 15.84 2.04 -5.31
CA VAL A 26 15.09 3.24 -4.88
C VAL A 26 15.85 4.47 -5.38
N ARG A 27 15.11 5.41 -5.97
CA ARG A 27 15.65 6.60 -6.65
C ARG A 27 14.95 7.84 -6.15
N ASP A 28 15.68 8.76 -5.51
CA ASP A 28 15.23 10.10 -5.17
C ASP A 28 13.84 10.13 -4.51
N LEU A 29 13.65 9.26 -3.52
CA LEU A 29 12.37 9.14 -2.84
C LEU A 29 12.27 10.21 -1.76
N SER A 30 11.31 11.14 -1.93
CA SER A 30 10.95 12.15 -0.94
C SER A 30 9.55 11.88 -0.43
N LEU A 31 9.41 11.70 0.88
CA LEU A 31 8.19 11.23 1.53
C LEU A 31 8.07 11.80 2.93
N GLU A 32 6.86 12.19 3.28
CA GLU A 32 6.52 12.62 4.63
C GLU A 32 5.26 11.86 5.10
N ILE A 33 5.28 11.34 6.33
CA ILE A 33 4.15 10.58 6.90
C ILE A 33 3.81 11.20 8.24
N GLU A 34 2.54 11.54 8.38
CA GLU A 34 1.99 12.13 9.59
C GLU A 34 1.86 11.10 10.71
N ASP A 35 1.84 11.59 11.95
CA ASP A 35 1.55 10.75 13.11
C ASP A 35 0.09 10.25 13.08
N ARG A 36 -0.15 9.07 13.65
CA ARG A 36 -1.49 8.50 13.81
C ARG A 36 -2.27 8.39 12.50
N GLN A 37 -1.61 7.97 11.43
CA GLN A 37 -2.26 7.66 10.16
C GLN A 37 -1.83 6.31 9.63
N ILE A 38 -2.65 5.75 8.77
CA ILE A 38 -2.31 4.59 7.93
C ILE A 38 -1.86 5.14 6.58
N PHE A 39 -0.58 4.96 6.28
CA PHE A 39 0.00 5.30 4.99
C PHE A 39 0.17 4.04 4.14
N GLY A 40 -0.52 3.98 3.01
CA GLY A 40 -0.42 2.90 2.04
C GLY A 40 0.69 3.15 1.01
N PHE A 41 1.63 2.23 0.87
CA PHE A 41 2.71 2.32 -0.10
C PHE A 41 2.51 1.28 -1.19
N LEU A 42 1.92 1.70 -2.30
CA LEU A 42 1.41 0.87 -3.37
C LEU A 42 2.39 0.76 -4.53
N GLY A 43 2.46 -0.40 -5.15
CA GLY A 43 3.25 -0.62 -6.36
C GLY A 43 3.42 -2.10 -6.70
N PRO A 44 3.83 -2.43 -7.92
CA PRO A 44 4.05 -3.80 -8.34
C PRO A 44 5.23 -4.45 -7.58
N ASN A 45 5.35 -5.76 -7.72
CA ASN A 45 6.52 -6.48 -7.20
C ASN A 45 7.80 -5.96 -7.88
N GLY A 46 8.84 -5.78 -7.08
CA GLY A 46 10.10 -5.20 -7.56
C GLY A 46 10.12 -3.66 -7.65
N ALA A 47 9.04 -2.95 -7.34
CA ALA A 47 9.02 -1.48 -7.39
C ALA A 47 9.96 -0.80 -6.38
N GLY A 48 10.46 -1.52 -5.36
CA GLY A 48 11.36 -0.99 -4.32
C GLY A 48 10.69 -0.81 -2.95
N LYS A 49 9.45 -1.25 -2.75
CA LYS A 49 8.68 -1.09 -1.51
C LYS A 49 9.41 -1.66 -0.28
N THR A 50 9.76 -2.95 -0.31
CA THR A 50 10.50 -3.63 0.77
C THR A 50 11.87 -3.00 1.02
N THR A 51 12.56 -2.55 -0.05
CA THR A 51 13.84 -1.85 0.08
C THR A 51 13.66 -0.53 0.83
N THR A 52 12.61 0.22 0.51
CA THR A 52 12.28 1.47 1.19
C THR A 52 11.99 1.22 2.68
N ILE A 53 11.14 0.26 3.01
CA ILE A 53 10.88 -0.11 4.42
C ILE A 53 12.18 -0.47 5.14
N LYS A 54 13.03 -1.31 4.57
CA LYS A 54 14.29 -1.72 5.20
C LYS A 54 15.23 -0.54 5.46
N MET A 55 15.26 0.47 4.59
CA MET A 55 16.02 1.70 4.84
C MET A 55 15.40 2.50 6.00
N LEU A 56 14.09 2.70 6.00
CA LEU A 56 13.37 3.44 7.04
C LEU A 56 13.46 2.75 8.41
N CYS A 57 13.45 1.42 8.45
CA CYS A 57 13.66 0.63 9.69
C CYS A 57 15.11 0.63 10.18
N GLY A 58 16.06 1.24 9.46
CA GLY A 58 17.49 1.16 9.77
C GLY A 58 18.09 -0.24 9.63
N LEU A 59 17.47 -1.10 8.81
CA LEU A 59 17.95 -2.44 8.47
C LEU A 59 18.85 -2.45 7.23
N LEU A 60 18.74 -1.40 6.42
CA LEU A 60 19.51 -1.23 5.18
C LEU A 60 19.98 0.22 5.09
N ARG A 61 21.30 0.42 4.94
CA ARG A 61 21.85 1.78 4.81
C ARG A 61 21.50 2.37 3.43
N PRO A 62 20.96 3.59 3.34
CA PRO A 62 20.79 4.31 2.08
C PRO A 62 22.14 4.53 1.37
N THR A 63 22.13 4.64 0.04
CA THR A 63 23.29 5.06 -0.76
C THR A 63 23.26 6.54 -1.11
N GLY A 64 22.13 7.21 -0.87
CA GLY A 64 21.93 8.66 -1.07
C GLY A 64 20.71 9.16 -0.35
N GLY A 65 20.64 10.48 -0.18
CA GLY A 65 19.56 11.14 0.53
C GLY A 65 19.58 10.96 2.04
N HIS A 66 18.55 11.47 2.70
CA HIS A 66 18.40 11.46 4.15
C HIS A 66 17.00 10.97 4.53
N ALA A 67 16.88 10.35 5.71
CA ALA A 67 15.58 10.10 6.30
C ALA A 67 15.65 10.15 7.83
N ARG A 68 14.53 10.60 8.42
CA ARG A 68 14.28 10.53 9.86
C ARG A 68 13.01 9.73 10.11
N VAL A 69 13.07 8.84 11.08
CA VAL A 69 11.96 8.01 11.50
C VAL A 69 11.77 8.18 13.00
N VAL A 70 10.58 8.62 13.41
CA VAL A 70 10.24 8.95 14.80
C VAL A 70 11.25 9.95 15.41
N GLY A 71 11.77 10.86 14.57
CA GLY A 71 12.76 11.88 14.95
C GLY A 71 14.22 11.42 14.87
N PHE A 72 14.50 10.13 14.64
CA PHE A 72 15.86 9.57 14.61
C PHE A 72 16.37 9.38 13.18
N ASP A 73 17.64 9.67 12.95
CA ASP A 73 18.31 9.49 11.66
C ASP A 73 18.52 8.00 11.32
N VAL A 74 18.12 7.57 10.11
CA VAL A 74 18.18 6.16 9.69
C VAL A 74 19.59 5.61 9.51
N THR A 75 20.60 6.47 9.38
CA THR A 75 21.98 6.07 9.13
C THR A 75 22.77 5.91 10.41
N SER A 76 22.56 6.80 11.37
CA SER A 76 23.38 6.90 12.60
C SER A 76 22.63 6.42 13.86
N GLN A 77 21.29 6.46 13.88
CA GLN A 77 20.49 6.19 15.07
C GLN A 77 19.56 4.97 14.93
N HIS A 78 19.97 3.98 14.14
CA HIS A 78 19.16 2.79 13.84
C HIS A 78 18.73 1.99 15.10
N ALA A 79 19.54 2.00 16.17
CA ALA A 79 19.16 1.35 17.42
C ALA A 79 17.96 2.04 18.10
N GLN A 80 17.87 3.36 18.02
CA GLN A 80 16.72 4.13 18.55
C GLN A 80 15.48 3.89 17.69
N ILE A 81 15.63 3.89 16.37
CA ILE A 81 14.53 3.57 15.45
C ILE A 81 13.91 2.22 15.81
N LYS A 82 14.73 1.15 15.95
CA LYS A 82 14.26 -0.20 16.32
C LYS A 82 13.49 -0.24 17.64
N ARG A 83 13.83 0.60 18.60
CA ARG A 83 13.12 0.67 19.90
C ARG A 83 11.74 1.31 19.81
N HIS A 84 11.51 2.16 18.81
CA HIS A 84 10.28 2.92 18.65
C HIS A 84 9.44 2.47 17.45
N THR A 85 9.93 1.49 16.67
CA THR A 85 9.24 0.99 15.50
C THR A 85 9.06 -0.52 15.56
N GLY A 86 7.92 -1.01 15.07
CA GLY A 86 7.69 -2.42 14.77
C GLY A 86 7.92 -2.71 13.29
N TYR A 87 8.35 -3.92 12.96
CA TYR A 87 8.48 -4.36 11.58
C TYR A 87 7.95 -5.77 11.40
N MET A 88 7.01 -5.92 10.51
CA MET A 88 6.50 -7.20 10.05
C MET A 88 6.94 -7.40 8.59
N ALA A 89 7.81 -8.39 8.35
CA ALA A 89 8.31 -8.73 7.02
C ALA A 89 7.26 -9.54 6.23
N GLN A 90 7.33 -9.44 4.90
CA GLN A 90 6.47 -10.20 3.98
C GLN A 90 6.58 -11.72 4.16
N THR A 91 7.79 -12.22 4.39
CA THR A 91 8.03 -13.64 4.64
C THR A 91 7.97 -13.96 6.12
N PHE A 92 7.45 -15.15 6.46
CA PHE A 92 7.42 -15.63 7.83
C PHE A 92 8.83 -15.69 8.41
N SER A 93 9.16 -14.72 9.28
CA SER A 93 10.48 -14.53 9.88
C SER A 93 10.53 -14.98 11.35
N LEU A 94 9.52 -15.74 11.81
CA LEU A 94 9.43 -16.26 13.16
C LEU A 94 10.01 -17.68 13.22
N TYR A 95 10.28 -18.16 14.40
CA TYR A 95 10.88 -19.48 14.65
C TYR A 95 9.83 -20.59 14.53
N PRO A 96 9.89 -21.44 13.49
CA PRO A 96 8.86 -22.45 13.22
C PRO A 96 8.77 -23.53 14.31
N ASP A 97 9.88 -23.82 14.98
CA ASP A 97 9.99 -24.86 16.01
C ASP A 97 9.51 -24.37 17.38
N LEU A 98 9.43 -23.05 17.59
CA LEU A 98 8.86 -22.47 18.79
C LEU A 98 7.34 -22.40 18.70
N THR A 99 6.68 -22.51 19.84
CA THR A 99 5.23 -22.26 19.95
C THR A 99 4.90 -20.79 19.70
N VAL A 100 3.62 -20.48 19.52
CA VAL A 100 3.10 -19.12 19.39
C VAL A 100 3.52 -18.26 20.58
N GLU A 101 3.35 -18.79 21.81
CA GLU A 101 3.75 -18.08 23.02
C GLU A 101 5.26 -17.88 23.12
N GLU A 102 6.07 -18.90 22.82
CA GLU A 102 7.53 -18.81 22.86
C GLU A 102 8.07 -17.81 21.84
N ASN A 103 7.52 -17.76 20.61
CA ASN A 103 7.85 -16.74 19.64
C ASN A 103 7.57 -15.33 20.19
N PHE A 104 6.37 -15.12 20.75
CA PHE A 104 6.02 -13.82 21.32
C PHE A 104 6.96 -13.43 22.48
N ARG A 105 7.25 -14.36 23.40
CA ARG A 105 8.18 -14.13 24.52
C ARG A 105 9.59 -13.84 24.05
N PHE A 106 10.06 -14.51 23.00
CA PHE A 106 11.36 -14.24 22.39
C PHE A 106 11.44 -12.79 21.89
N PHE A 107 10.47 -12.35 21.10
CA PHE A 107 10.47 -10.97 20.60
C PHE A 107 10.25 -9.95 21.72
N ALA A 108 9.42 -10.26 22.72
CA ALA A 108 9.30 -9.45 23.92
C ALA A 108 10.67 -9.21 24.58
N GLY A 109 11.46 -10.28 24.74
CA GLY A 109 12.81 -10.20 25.26
C GLY A 109 13.75 -9.35 24.41
N VAL A 110 13.68 -9.47 23.07
CA VAL A 110 14.48 -8.64 22.13
C VAL A 110 14.19 -7.14 22.31
N TYR A 111 12.95 -6.78 22.62
CA TYR A 111 12.54 -5.39 22.88
C TYR A 111 12.61 -4.98 24.35
N GLY A 112 13.13 -5.83 25.22
CA GLY A 112 13.30 -5.52 26.65
C GLY A 112 12.00 -5.58 27.47
N VAL A 113 10.98 -6.28 26.98
CA VAL A 113 9.70 -6.50 27.68
C VAL A 113 9.73 -7.87 28.33
N TYR A 114 9.72 -7.96 29.68
CA TYR A 114 9.90 -9.21 30.43
C TYR A 114 8.81 -9.43 31.48
N GLY A 115 8.75 -10.66 31.99
CA GLY A 115 7.95 -11.03 33.13
C GLY A 115 6.46 -10.75 32.99
N ARG A 116 5.86 -10.12 34.00
CA ARG A 116 4.41 -9.80 34.03
C ARG A 116 4.01 -8.83 32.91
N ALA A 117 4.88 -7.89 32.53
CA ALA A 117 4.61 -6.95 31.44
C ALA A 117 4.47 -7.66 30.10
N ALA A 118 5.35 -8.64 29.81
CA ALA A 118 5.26 -9.45 28.60
C ALA A 118 4.00 -10.33 28.59
N ALA A 119 3.66 -10.94 29.72
CA ALA A 119 2.45 -11.78 29.86
C ALA A 119 1.17 -10.94 29.62
N HIS A 120 1.05 -9.81 30.31
CA HIS A 120 -0.11 -8.90 30.13
C HIS A 120 -0.23 -8.41 28.69
N ARG A 121 0.91 -8.05 28.06
CA ARG A 121 0.91 -7.58 26.67
C ARG A 121 0.53 -8.69 25.69
N MET A 122 0.93 -9.92 25.98
CA MET A 122 0.53 -11.09 25.21
C MET A 122 -0.97 -11.32 25.30
N ASP A 123 -1.54 -11.32 26.50
CA ASP A 123 -2.99 -11.49 26.71
C ASP A 123 -3.79 -10.43 25.96
N GLU A 124 -3.36 -9.17 26.08
CA GLU A 124 -3.98 -8.04 25.37
C GLU A 124 -3.99 -8.23 23.83
N LEU A 125 -2.83 -8.56 23.24
CA LEU A 125 -2.71 -8.70 21.80
C LEU A 125 -3.37 -9.97 21.29
N PHE A 126 -3.19 -11.09 21.97
CA PHE A 126 -3.72 -12.38 21.53
C PHE A 126 -5.25 -12.42 21.53
N ALA A 127 -5.89 -11.78 22.50
CA ALA A 127 -7.34 -11.60 22.52
C ALA A 127 -7.83 -10.79 21.32
N GLN A 128 -7.11 -9.72 20.94
CA GLN A 128 -7.51 -8.85 19.83
C GLN A 128 -7.35 -9.50 18.45
N ILE A 129 -6.41 -10.43 18.30
CA ILE A 129 -6.09 -11.06 17.02
C ILE A 129 -6.33 -12.57 17.00
N GLU A 130 -7.09 -13.08 17.94
CA GLU A 130 -7.57 -14.48 18.01
C GLU A 130 -6.41 -15.51 18.01
N LEU A 131 -5.42 -15.33 18.88
CA LEU A 131 -4.30 -16.25 19.04
C LEU A 131 -4.33 -17.03 20.38
N ASP A 132 -5.27 -16.74 21.27
CA ASP A 132 -5.30 -17.32 22.61
C ASP A 132 -5.34 -18.85 22.63
N GLU A 133 -6.18 -19.45 21.79
CA GLU A 133 -6.31 -20.92 21.69
C GLU A 133 -5.11 -21.58 21.02
N LEU A 134 -4.23 -20.80 20.40
CA LEU A 134 -3.09 -21.29 19.64
C LEU A 134 -1.75 -21.20 20.38
N ARG A 135 -1.74 -20.71 21.64
CA ARG A 135 -0.51 -20.41 22.41
C ARG A 135 0.50 -21.56 22.41
N GLY A 136 0.03 -22.79 22.64
CA GLY A 136 0.87 -23.98 22.70
C GLY A 136 1.18 -24.63 21.35
N LEU A 137 0.62 -24.12 20.22
CA LEU A 137 0.86 -24.68 18.92
C LEU A 137 2.19 -24.17 18.34
N GLN A 138 2.99 -25.07 17.75
CA GLN A 138 4.22 -24.67 17.06
C GLN A 138 3.91 -23.75 15.88
N ALA A 139 4.67 -22.68 15.74
CA ALA A 139 4.47 -21.67 14.70
C ALA A 139 4.61 -22.24 13.28
N GLY A 140 5.40 -23.29 13.11
CA GLY A 140 5.50 -24.02 11.84
C GLY A 140 4.19 -24.62 11.34
N ARG A 141 3.29 -25.01 12.28
CA ARG A 141 1.98 -25.64 12.00
C ARG A 141 0.85 -24.64 11.73
N LEU A 142 1.10 -23.36 11.92
CA LEU A 142 0.11 -22.31 11.68
C LEU A 142 -0.19 -22.15 10.16
N SER A 143 -1.43 -21.83 9.84
CA SER A 143 -1.80 -21.35 8.49
C SER A 143 -1.10 -20.02 8.17
N GLY A 144 -1.07 -19.63 6.90
CA GLY A 144 -0.48 -18.35 6.47
C GLY A 144 -1.06 -17.15 7.23
N GLY A 145 -2.38 -17.07 7.36
CA GLY A 145 -3.04 -15.98 8.07
C GLY A 145 -2.75 -15.98 9.59
N MET A 146 -2.64 -17.18 10.22
CA MET A 146 -2.23 -17.28 11.64
C MET A 146 -0.77 -16.83 11.83
N LYS A 147 0.13 -17.19 10.91
CA LYS A 147 1.52 -16.71 10.91
C LYS A 147 1.62 -15.20 10.80
N GLN A 148 0.80 -14.59 9.95
CA GLN A 148 0.75 -13.14 9.82
C GLN A 148 0.26 -12.47 11.10
N ARG A 149 -0.80 -13.00 11.74
CA ARG A 149 -1.28 -12.51 13.04
C ARG A 149 -0.20 -12.60 14.11
N LEU A 150 0.52 -13.72 14.20
CA LEU A 150 1.63 -13.85 15.14
C LEU A 150 2.76 -12.86 14.85
N GLY A 151 3.13 -12.68 13.57
CA GLY A 151 4.12 -11.68 13.15
C GLY A 151 3.73 -10.26 13.55
N LEU A 152 2.45 -9.92 13.38
CA LEU A 152 1.89 -8.65 13.79
C LEU A 152 1.93 -8.46 15.32
N ALA A 153 1.56 -9.49 16.11
CA ALA A 153 1.68 -9.45 17.56
C ALA A 153 3.13 -9.20 18.01
N CYS A 154 4.10 -9.92 17.41
CA CYS A 154 5.52 -9.76 17.72
C CYS A 154 6.04 -8.37 17.37
N ALA A 155 5.58 -7.78 16.26
CA ALA A 155 5.95 -6.41 15.88
C ALA A 155 5.38 -5.33 16.81
N LEU A 156 4.33 -5.65 17.56
CA LEU A 156 3.60 -4.73 18.44
C LEU A 156 3.93 -4.86 19.93
N VAL A 157 4.75 -5.83 20.32
CA VAL A 157 4.99 -6.20 21.74
C VAL A 157 5.46 -5.02 22.59
N HIS A 158 6.30 -4.14 22.06
CA HIS A 158 6.91 -3.00 22.77
C HIS A 158 6.15 -1.68 22.60
N ARG A 159 4.89 -1.72 22.13
CA ARG A 159 4.03 -0.53 21.89
C ARG A 159 4.73 0.52 21.02
N PRO A 160 5.15 0.17 19.78
CA PRO A 160 5.85 1.10 18.91
C PRO A 160 4.98 2.28 18.51
N ARG A 161 5.61 3.43 18.27
CA ARG A 161 4.94 4.62 17.75
C ARG A 161 4.62 4.50 16.26
N LEU A 162 5.43 3.73 15.51
CA LEU A 162 5.24 3.46 14.08
C LEU A 162 5.46 1.97 13.80
N VAL A 163 4.58 1.37 13.00
CA VAL A 163 4.74 -0.03 12.54
C VAL A 163 4.85 -0.06 11.02
N PHE A 164 5.88 -0.74 10.54
CA PHE A 164 6.05 -1.07 9.13
C PHE A 164 5.51 -2.46 8.87
N LEU A 165 4.57 -2.57 7.94
CA LEU A 165 3.90 -3.81 7.56
C LEU A 165 4.15 -4.08 6.08
N ASP A 166 4.95 -5.11 5.80
CA ASP A 166 5.29 -5.46 4.41
C ASP A 166 4.32 -6.53 3.90
N GLU A 167 3.31 -6.10 3.14
CA GLU A 167 2.22 -6.93 2.59
C GLU A 167 1.50 -7.78 3.66
N PRO A 168 0.91 -7.17 4.71
CA PRO A 168 0.40 -7.88 5.89
C PRO A 168 -0.80 -8.79 5.60
N THR A 169 -1.40 -8.71 4.45
CA THR A 169 -2.60 -9.46 4.06
C THR A 169 -2.38 -10.32 2.81
N ALA A 170 -1.12 -10.45 2.35
CA ALA A 170 -0.80 -11.29 1.20
C ALA A 170 -1.15 -12.76 1.46
N GLY A 171 -1.91 -13.38 0.56
CA GLY A 171 -2.33 -14.78 0.67
C GLY A 171 -3.38 -15.07 1.76
N VAL A 172 -4.04 -14.03 2.30
CA VAL A 172 -5.11 -14.14 3.29
C VAL A 172 -6.47 -14.06 2.60
N ASP A 173 -7.42 -14.87 3.01
CA ASP A 173 -8.79 -14.81 2.50
C ASP A 173 -9.48 -13.47 2.82
N PRO A 174 -10.55 -13.10 2.07
CA PRO A 174 -11.19 -11.80 2.23
C PRO A 174 -11.73 -11.51 3.62
N ALA A 175 -12.27 -12.53 4.34
CA ALA A 175 -12.82 -12.35 5.68
C ALA A 175 -11.70 -12.09 6.70
N GLN A 176 -10.62 -12.83 6.62
CA GLN A 176 -9.44 -12.62 7.46
C GLN A 176 -8.78 -11.27 7.16
N ARG A 177 -8.69 -10.88 5.88
CA ARG A 177 -8.18 -9.55 5.46
C ARG A 177 -8.97 -8.43 6.13
N GLN A 178 -10.31 -8.52 6.15
CA GLN A 178 -11.14 -7.53 6.82
C GLN A 178 -10.84 -7.42 8.32
N ARG A 179 -10.61 -8.55 9.01
CA ARG A 179 -10.25 -8.56 10.44
C ARG A 179 -8.90 -7.90 10.70
N VAL A 180 -7.90 -8.19 9.86
CA VAL A 180 -6.58 -7.51 9.93
C VAL A 180 -6.77 -6.01 9.80
N TRP A 181 -7.51 -5.52 8.80
CA TRP A 181 -7.75 -4.10 8.61
C TRP A 181 -8.49 -3.44 9.77
N ASN A 182 -9.51 -4.11 10.33
CA ASN A 182 -10.20 -3.60 11.53
C ASN A 182 -9.23 -3.44 12.71
N PHE A 183 -8.31 -4.40 12.89
CA PHE A 183 -7.27 -4.31 13.90
C PHE A 183 -6.28 -3.16 13.62
N LEU A 184 -5.87 -2.96 12.36
CA LEU A 184 -5.00 -1.84 11.98
C LEU A 184 -5.66 -0.48 12.25
N TYR A 185 -6.96 -0.35 12.01
CA TYR A 185 -7.70 0.87 12.37
C TYR A 185 -7.70 1.10 13.89
N ALA A 186 -7.98 0.07 14.67
CA ALA A 186 -7.95 0.17 16.14
C ALA A 186 -6.58 0.59 16.67
N LEU A 187 -5.49 0.07 16.09
CA LEU A 187 -4.12 0.49 16.42
C LEU A 187 -3.87 1.95 16.07
N CYS A 188 -4.34 2.40 14.91
CA CYS A 188 -4.19 3.78 14.47
C CYS A 188 -4.97 4.74 15.40
N ASP A 189 -6.20 4.40 15.77
CA ASP A 189 -7.02 5.15 16.72
C ASP A 189 -6.39 5.21 18.11
N ALA A 190 -5.70 4.13 18.52
CA ALA A 190 -4.92 4.08 19.76
C ALA A 190 -3.63 4.92 19.71
N GLY A 191 -3.29 5.48 18.55
CA GLY A 191 -2.16 6.42 18.40
C GLY A 191 -0.92 5.86 17.71
N THR A 192 -0.96 4.64 17.16
CA THR A 192 0.13 4.05 16.39
C THR A 192 0.03 4.47 14.92
N ALA A 193 1.10 5.01 14.34
CA ALA A 193 1.18 5.22 12.90
C ALA A 193 1.51 3.92 12.18
N LEU A 194 0.96 3.72 10.98
CA LEU A 194 1.13 2.49 10.21
C LEU A 194 1.64 2.81 8.80
N PHE A 195 2.74 2.16 8.40
CA PHE A 195 3.24 2.16 7.03
C PHE A 195 2.96 0.77 6.43
N VAL A 196 2.03 0.68 5.52
CA VAL A 196 1.58 -0.59 4.93
C VAL A 196 1.98 -0.67 3.47
N THR A 197 2.82 -1.63 3.08
CA THR A 197 2.99 -1.91 1.66
C THR A 197 1.90 -2.86 1.17
N THR A 198 1.44 -2.64 -0.03
CA THR A 198 0.49 -3.52 -0.70
C THR A 198 0.63 -3.43 -2.22
N HIS A 199 0.17 -4.45 -2.92
CA HIS A 199 -0.07 -4.43 -4.35
C HIS A 199 -1.58 -4.47 -4.67
N TYR A 200 -2.43 -4.48 -3.62
CA TYR A 200 -3.89 -4.47 -3.74
C TYR A 200 -4.42 -3.04 -3.66
N LEU A 201 -5.13 -2.62 -4.69
CA LEU A 201 -5.68 -1.26 -4.80
C LEU A 201 -6.86 -1.01 -3.85
N ASP A 202 -7.66 -2.06 -3.57
CA ASP A 202 -8.73 -2.02 -2.58
C ASP A 202 -8.22 -1.76 -1.15
N GLU A 203 -7.00 -2.19 -0.85
CA GLU A 203 -6.34 -1.88 0.42
C GLU A 203 -5.83 -0.43 0.47
N ALA A 204 -5.34 0.10 -0.65
CA ALA A 204 -4.95 1.50 -0.74
C ALA A 204 -6.13 2.45 -0.47
N GLU A 205 -7.34 2.09 -0.92
CA GLU A 205 -8.57 2.86 -0.62
C GLU A 205 -8.89 2.95 0.88
N ARG A 206 -8.36 2.02 1.69
CA ARG A 206 -8.54 1.98 3.15
C ARG A 206 -7.56 2.86 3.91
N CYS A 207 -6.53 3.36 3.26
CA CYS A 207 -5.49 4.17 3.88
C CYS A 207 -5.90 5.64 3.98
N HIS A 208 -5.37 6.36 4.97
CA HIS A 208 -5.56 7.81 5.11
C HIS A 208 -4.82 8.58 4.02
N ALA A 209 -3.63 8.11 3.66
CA ALA A 209 -2.84 8.61 2.54
C ALA A 209 -2.15 7.44 1.84
N VAL A 210 -1.85 7.62 0.56
CA VAL A 210 -1.19 6.61 -0.27
C VAL A 210 -0.06 7.23 -1.08
N GLY A 211 0.96 6.42 -1.34
CA GLY A 211 2.04 6.73 -2.26
C GLY A 211 2.18 5.63 -3.31
N PHE A 212 2.22 6.00 -4.58
CA PHE A 212 2.43 5.07 -5.69
C PHE A 212 3.91 4.97 -6.02
N MET A 213 4.46 3.77 -5.92
CA MET A 213 5.84 3.47 -6.26
C MET A 213 5.94 2.66 -7.54
N LEU A 214 6.76 3.12 -8.48
CA LEU A 214 7.04 2.46 -9.74
C LEU A 214 8.53 2.62 -10.09
N ASP A 215 9.20 1.52 -10.47
CA ASP A 215 10.60 1.54 -10.91
C ASP A 215 11.55 2.29 -9.97
N GLY A 216 11.37 2.11 -8.66
CA GLY A 216 12.19 2.74 -7.63
C GLY A 216 11.84 4.21 -7.32
N ARG A 217 10.80 4.78 -7.92
CA ARG A 217 10.39 6.19 -7.72
C ARG A 217 8.99 6.29 -7.11
N LEU A 218 8.81 7.30 -6.28
CA LEU A 218 7.47 7.72 -5.84
C LEU A 218 6.86 8.59 -6.96
N ILE A 219 5.84 8.09 -7.64
CA ILE A 219 5.24 8.75 -8.82
C ILE A 219 4.02 9.59 -8.50
N ALA A 220 3.35 9.31 -7.39
CA ALA A 220 2.21 10.09 -6.90
C ALA A 220 2.03 9.87 -5.40
N ARG A 221 1.50 10.88 -4.69
CA ARG A 221 1.14 10.83 -3.27
C ARG A 221 -0.09 11.69 -3.00
N GLY A 222 -0.95 11.24 -2.10
CA GLY A 222 -2.12 11.99 -1.65
C GLY A 222 -3.10 11.14 -0.86
N THR A 223 -4.23 11.71 -0.48
CA THR A 223 -5.36 10.90 0.01
C THR A 223 -5.98 10.13 -1.16
N PRO A 224 -6.60 8.95 -0.94
CA PRO A 224 -7.30 8.24 -2.01
C PRO A 224 -8.25 9.12 -2.79
N ALA A 225 -9.01 9.96 -2.11
CA ALA A 225 -9.96 10.91 -2.72
C ALA A 225 -9.26 11.95 -3.61
N SER A 226 -8.18 12.59 -3.12
CA SER A 226 -7.43 13.59 -3.91
C SER A 226 -6.75 12.96 -5.14
N MET A 227 -6.31 11.73 -5.02
CA MET A 227 -5.68 11.01 -6.11
C MET A 227 -6.70 10.65 -7.21
N ARG A 228 -7.88 10.12 -6.85
CA ARG A 228 -8.97 9.90 -7.83
C ARG A 228 -9.39 11.21 -8.51
N GLY A 229 -9.44 12.31 -7.75
CA GLY A 229 -9.77 13.63 -8.27
C GLY A 229 -8.89 14.10 -9.44
N GLN A 230 -7.66 13.59 -9.59
CA GLN A 230 -6.78 13.90 -10.72
C GLN A 230 -7.31 13.40 -12.07
N LEU A 231 -8.21 12.41 -12.05
CA LEU A 231 -8.90 11.89 -13.23
C LEU A 231 -10.38 12.31 -13.29
N GLN A 232 -10.80 13.25 -12.43
CA GLN A 232 -12.18 13.74 -12.42
C GLN A 232 -12.58 14.23 -13.82
N ASP A 233 -13.77 13.80 -14.29
CA ASP A 233 -14.32 14.13 -15.61
C ASP A 233 -13.42 13.74 -16.82
N ARG A 234 -12.49 12.81 -16.59
CA ARG A 234 -11.58 12.31 -17.63
C ARG A 234 -11.81 10.83 -17.96
N VAL A 235 -12.75 10.18 -17.29
CA VAL A 235 -13.09 8.77 -17.50
C VAL A 235 -14.54 8.64 -17.90
N VAL A 236 -14.78 7.98 -19.05
CA VAL A 236 -16.10 7.70 -19.58
C VAL A 236 -16.31 6.20 -19.68
N GLY A 237 -17.43 5.71 -19.12
CA GLY A 237 -17.86 4.32 -19.25
C GLY A 237 -18.59 4.11 -20.58
N VAL A 238 -18.26 3.00 -21.23
CA VAL A 238 -18.87 2.62 -22.51
C VAL A 238 -19.25 1.15 -22.51
N GLU A 239 -20.51 0.82 -22.70
CA GLU A 239 -20.96 -0.56 -22.88
C GLU A 239 -20.63 -1.03 -24.31
N ALA A 240 -19.96 -2.19 -24.43
CA ALA A 240 -19.64 -2.77 -25.72
C ALA A 240 -19.72 -4.30 -25.67
N ARG A 241 -20.49 -4.89 -26.60
CA ARG A 241 -20.58 -6.36 -26.73
C ARG A 241 -19.30 -6.96 -27.33
N GLN A 242 -18.70 -6.26 -28.27
CA GLN A 242 -17.43 -6.61 -28.94
C GLN A 242 -16.32 -5.71 -28.36
N ALA A 243 -16.00 -5.94 -27.06
CA ALA A 243 -15.13 -5.06 -26.28
C ALA A 243 -13.73 -4.84 -26.91
N VAL A 244 -13.13 -5.90 -27.49
CA VAL A 244 -11.78 -5.80 -28.09
C VAL A 244 -11.77 -4.94 -29.34
N ASP A 245 -12.74 -5.13 -30.23
CA ASP A 245 -12.81 -4.35 -31.47
C ASP A 245 -13.21 -2.90 -31.20
N ALA A 246 -14.17 -2.69 -30.31
CA ALA A 246 -14.52 -1.36 -29.82
C ALA A 246 -13.32 -0.65 -29.19
N MET A 247 -12.55 -1.32 -28.31
CA MET A 247 -11.34 -0.76 -27.71
C MET A 247 -10.33 -0.30 -28.79
N ARG A 248 -10.08 -1.12 -29.82
CA ARG A 248 -9.17 -0.76 -30.91
C ARG A 248 -9.66 0.49 -31.66
N ALA A 249 -10.96 0.55 -31.97
CA ALA A 249 -11.54 1.67 -32.65
C ALA A 249 -11.49 2.96 -31.81
N LEU A 250 -11.79 2.87 -30.50
CA LEU A 250 -11.85 4.02 -29.62
C LEU A 250 -10.46 4.63 -29.33
N ARG A 251 -9.40 3.83 -29.33
CA ARG A 251 -8.02 4.33 -29.21
C ARG A 251 -7.61 5.28 -30.32
N GLY A 252 -8.26 5.19 -31.48
CA GLY A 252 -8.03 6.10 -32.62
C GLY A 252 -8.81 7.41 -32.57
N VAL A 253 -9.67 7.62 -31.56
CA VAL A 253 -10.50 8.82 -31.45
C VAL A 253 -9.68 9.99 -30.91
N PRO A 254 -9.70 11.17 -31.54
CA PRO A 254 -8.95 12.34 -31.06
C PRO A 254 -9.33 12.69 -29.61
N GLY A 255 -8.31 12.91 -28.77
CA GLY A 255 -8.48 13.25 -27.36
C GLY A 255 -8.58 12.05 -26.42
N VAL A 256 -8.73 10.82 -26.93
CA VAL A 256 -8.63 9.59 -26.15
C VAL A 256 -7.16 9.29 -25.85
N ASP A 257 -6.84 9.19 -24.58
CA ASP A 257 -5.49 8.85 -24.07
C ASP A 257 -5.31 7.33 -24.04
N ASP A 258 -6.37 6.62 -23.62
CA ASP A 258 -6.37 5.16 -23.53
C ASP A 258 -7.78 4.58 -23.37
N VAL A 259 -7.88 3.25 -23.54
CA VAL A 259 -9.09 2.47 -23.33
C VAL A 259 -8.73 1.15 -22.64
N THR A 260 -9.42 0.82 -21.54
CA THR A 260 -9.30 -0.45 -20.82
C THR A 260 -10.61 -1.22 -20.83
N ILE A 261 -10.51 -2.55 -20.73
CA ILE A 261 -11.68 -3.45 -20.74
C ILE A 261 -11.94 -3.94 -19.31
N HIS A 262 -13.18 -3.80 -18.85
CA HIS A 262 -13.68 -4.34 -17.58
C HIS A 262 -14.96 -5.15 -17.85
N GLY A 263 -14.80 -6.44 -18.21
CA GLY A 263 -15.93 -7.28 -18.64
C GLY A 263 -16.56 -6.78 -19.94
N HIS A 264 -17.81 -6.33 -19.88
CA HIS A 264 -18.52 -5.70 -21.02
C HIS A 264 -18.48 -4.18 -21.01
N GLU A 265 -17.83 -3.58 -20.03
CA GLU A 265 -17.61 -2.15 -19.91
C GLU A 265 -16.21 -1.79 -20.42
N LEU A 266 -16.13 -0.76 -21.22
CA LEU A 266 -14.87 -0.09 -21.57
C LEU A 266 -14.76 1.19 -20.73
N ARG A 267 -13.57 1.42 -20.18
CA ARG A 267 -13.19 2.70 -19.58
C ARG A 267 -12.34 3.46 -20.55
N VAL A 268 -12.86 4.59 -21.04
CA VAL A 268 -12.21 5.47 -21.99
C VAL A 268 -11.61 6.66 -21.25
N PHE A 269 -10.30 6.80 -21.33
CA PHE A 269 -9.54 7.86 -20.66
C PHE A 269 -9.26 9.00 -21.63
N PHE A 270 -9.47 10.22 -21.20
CA PHE A 270 -9.22 11.42 -21.98
C PHE A 270 -8.04 12.23 -21.45
N ALA A 271 -7.29 12.86 -22.32
CA ALA A 271 -6.17 13.73 -21.97
C ALA A 271 -6.62 14.95 -21.16
N ARG A 272 -7.86 15.41 -21.34
CA ARG A 272 -8.49 16.55 -20.67
C ARG A 272 -9.87 16.17 -20.15
N PRO A 273 -10.44 16.91 -19.18
CA PRO A 273 -11.83 16.74 -18.78
C PRO A 273 -12.79 16.84 -19.97
N VAL A 274 -13.77 15.96 -20.00
CA VAL A 274 -14.80 15.88 -21.05
C VAL A 274 -16.18 15.65 -20.43
N ASP A 275 -17.22 16.12 -21.12
CA ASP A 275 -18.59 15.71 -20.86
C ASP A 275 -18.90 14.44 -21.66
N ALA A 276 -19.43 13.42 -21.00
CA ALA A 276 -19.72 12.13 -21.62
C ALA A 276 -20.75 12.24 -22.76
N GLY A 277 -21.72 13.14 -22.64
CA GLY A 277 -22.71 13.41 -23.68
C GLY A 277 -22.07 13.99 -24.94
N THR A 278 -21.14 14.93 -24.76
CA THR A 278 -20.45 15.59 -25.88
C THR A 278 -19.57 14.62 -26.68
N VAL A 279 -18.88 13.69 -26.01
CA VAL A 279 -17.97 12.73 -26.69
C VAL A 279 -18.70 11.48 -27.21
N ALA A 280 -19.91 11.21 -26.74
CA ALA A 280 -20.64 9.99 -27.06
C ALA A 280 -20.81 9.74 -28.55
N GLU A 281 -21.12 10.79 -29.34
CA GLU A 281 -21.34 10.64 -30.78
C GLU A 281 -20.05 10.28 -31.50
N SER A 282 -18.92 10.94 -31.20
CA SER A 282 -17.64 10.63 -31.81
C SER A 282 -17.17 9.22 -31.50
N LEU A 283 -17.40 8.74 -30.26
CA LEU A 283 -17.09 7.37 -29.87
C LEU A 283 -17.96 6.36 -30.62
N ARG A 284 -19.30 6.61 -30.75
CA ARG A 284 -20.23 5.74 -31.49
C ARG A 284 -19.86 5.65 -32.96
N VAL A 285 -19.58 6.78 -33.61
CA VAL A 285 -19.19 6.80 -35.01
C VAL A 285 -17.93 5.98 -35.27
N ALA A 286 -16.91 6.15 -34.44
CA ALA A 286 -15.64 5.40 -34.57
C ALA A 286 -15.87 3.88 -34.42
N ALA A 287 -16.60 3.47 -33.39
CA ALA A 287 -16.88 2.07 -33.11
C ALA A 287 -17.79 1.43 -34.18
N THR A 288 -18.80 2.13 -34.65
CA THR A 288 -19.71 1.64 -35.71
C THR A 288 -18.95 1.41 -37.01
N ARG A 289 -18.04 2.32 -37.39
CA ARG A 289 -17.16 2.13 -38.56
C ARG A 289 -16.30 0.88 -38.49
N ALA A 290 -15.93 0.48 -37.28
CA ALA A 290 -15.16 -0.74 -37.02
C ALA A 290 -16.04 -2.00 -36.84
N GLY A 291 -17.34 -1.90 -37.05
CA GLY A 291 -18.28 -3.00 -36.88
C GLY A 291 -18.57 -3.40 -35.41
N ALA A 292 -18.19 -2.55 -34.45
CA ALA A 292 -18.34 -2.82 -33.01
C ALA A 292 -19.25 -1.77 -32.32
N PRO A 293 -20.56 -1.75 -32.58
CA PRO A 293 -21.47 -0.73 -32.10
C PRO A 293 -21.49 -0.69 -30.56
N LEU A 294 -21.56 0.53 -30.00
CA LEU A 294 -21.58 0.79 -28.58
C LEU A 294 -23.00 0.84 -28.03
N GLY A 295 -23.17 0.42 -26.78
CA GLY A 295 -24.36 0.67 -25.98
C GLY A 295 -24.35 2.06 -25.35
N ARG A 296 -24.59 2.10 -24.02
CA ARG A 296 -24.59 3.35 -23.26
C ARG A 296 -23.19 3.93 -23.15
N VAL A 297 -23.14 5.27 -23.22
CA VAL A 297 -21.96 6.08 -22.90
C VAL A 297 -22.34 6.97 -21.73
N TYR A 298 -21.58 6.96 -20.65
CA TYR A 298 -21.93 7.63 -19.40
C TYR A 298 -20.68 8.09 -18.64
N PRO A 299 -20.79 9.13 -17.80
CA PRO A 299 -19.69 9.55 -16.95
C PRO A 299 -19.36 8.46 -15.94
N LEU A 300 -18.09 8.18 -15.71
CA LEU A 300 -17.63 7.15 -14.79
C LEU A 300 -16.72 7.75 -13.73
N ALA A 301 -16.98 7.42 -12.47
CA ALA A 301 -16.13 7.82 -11.36
C ALA A 301 -14.77 7.11 -11.48
N PRO A 302 -13.64 7.85 -11.45
CA PRO A 302 -12.33 7.24 -11.51
C PRO A 302 -11.99 6.47 -10.23
N THR A 303 -11.21 5.41 -10.37
CA THR A 303 -10.66 4.59 -9.29
C THR A 303 -9.18 4.85 -9.10
N LEU A 304 -8.59 4.38 -7.99
CA LEU A 304 -7.13 4.38 -7.81
C LEU A 304 -6.42 3.50 -8.86
N GLU A 305 -7.09 2.44 -9.33
CA GLU A 305 -6.58 1.58 -10.40
C GLU A 305 -6.43 2.33 -11.71
N ASP A 306 -7.44 3.11 -12.09
CA ASP A 306 -7.40 3.96 -13.28
C ASP A 306 -6.22 4.93 -13.23
N LEU A 307 -6.01 5.55 -12.06
CA LEU A 307 -4.91 6.48 -11.87
C LEU A 307 -3.54 5.77 -11.93
N PHE A 308 -3.41 4.63 -11.24
CA PHE A 308 -2.17 3.86 -11.23
C PHE A 308 -1.79 3.38 -12.63
N MET A 309 -2.77 2.88 -13.41
CA MET A 309 -2.57 2.47 -14.80
C MET A 309 -2.17 3.65 -15.69
N THR A 310 -2.78 4.82 -15.49
CA THR A 310 -2.41 6.04 -16.22
C THR A 310 -0.95 6.45 -15.97
N TYR A 311 -0.50 6.40 -14.71
CA TYR A 311 0.90 6.71 -14.37
C TYR A 311 1.89 5.66 -14.88
N SER A 312 1.55 4.38 -14.76
CA SER A 312 2.41 3.27 -15.21
C SER A 312 2.73 3.37 -16.70
N ARG A 313 1.76 3.76 -17.52
CA ARG A 313 1.94 3.93 -18.97
C ARG A 313 2.78 5.15 -19.32
N ARG A 314 2.56 6.28 -18.66
CA ARG A 314 3.36 7.48 -18.87
C ARG A 314 4.83 7.27 -18.52
N GLY A 315 5.10 6.48 -17.47
CA GLY A 315 6.46 6.07 -17.10
C GLY A 315 7.11 5.16 -18.16
N THR A 316 6.33 4.35 -18.87
CA THR A 316 6.83 3.46 -19.93
C THR A 316 7.07 4.23 -21.25
N ALA A 317 6.26 5.25 -21.54
CA ALA A 317 6.38 6.08 -22.75
C ALA A 317 7.55 7.10 -22.68
N ALA A 318 8.08 7.36 -21.48
CA ALA A 318 9.21 8.26 -21.26
C ALA A 318 10.59 7.56 -21.28
N ARG A 319 10.62 6.26 -21.57
CA ARG A 319 11.84 5.44 -21.81
C ARG A 319 12.04 5.19 -23.29
#